data_08869cc2c5f82ebbcd624799582bb021
#
_entry.id   08869cc2c5f82ebbcd624799582bb021
#
_cell.length_a   1.000
_cell.length_b   1.000
_cell.length_c   1.000
_cell.angle_alpha   90.00
_cell.angle_beta   90.00
_cell.angle_gamma   90.00
#
_symmetry.space_group_name_H-M   'P 1'
#
loop_
_entity.id
_entity.type
_entity.pdbx_description
1 polymer ?
#
loop_
_entity_poly.entity_id
_entity_poly.type
_entity_poly.pdbx_seq_one_letter_code
_entity_poly.pdbx_strand_id
1 'polypeptide(L)' 'MVNSSDEKLTDAQNELYGWIKDYMKNFQHSPSIRQMMQAMGLKSPAPIQSRLKHLQEKGYIS' A
#
# COMPACT_ATOMS: atom_id res chain seq x y z
N MET A 1 -11.06 22.16 -6.55
CA MET A 1 -11.01 21.76 -6.52
C MET A 1 -10.92 20.79 -6.22
N VAL A 2 -10.76 20.55 -6.21
CA VAL A 2 -10.91 19.77 -6.08
C VAL A 2 -10.71 18.70 -5.76
N ASN A 3 -10.68 18.21 -5.57
CA ASN A 3 -10.63 17.12 -5.28
C ASN A 3 -9.54 16.32 -5.57
N SER A 4 -8.51 16.67 -5.91
CA SER A 4 -7.29 15.94 -6.07
C SER A 4 -6.79 15.35 -4.77
N SER A 5 -7.21 15.90 -3.66
CA SER A 5 -6.81 15.33 -2.36
C SER A 5 -7.38 13.93 -2.15
N ASP A 6 -8.54 13.64 -2.77
CA ASP A 6 -9.11 12.30 -2.68
C ASP A 6 -8.34 11.27 -3.47
N GLU A 7 -7.59 11.73 -4.47
CA GLU A 7 -6.81 10.83 -5.32
C GLU A 7 -5.37 10.71 -4.88
N LYS A 8 -4.92 11.63 -4.04
CA LYS A 8 -3.56 11.58 -3.54
C LYS A 8 -3.43 10.54 -2.43
N LEU A 9 -2.31 9.89 -2.41
CA LEU A 9 -1.99 8.97 -1.34
C LEU A 9 -1.40 9.74 -0.16
N THR A 10 -1.74 9.31 1.05
CA THR A 10 -1.03 9.79 2.23
C THR A 10 0.41 9.29 2.18
N ASP A 11 1.27 9.86 3.01
CA ASP A 11 2.66 9.41 3.05
C ASP A 11 2.75 7.93 3.35
N ALA A 12 1.95 7.45 4.31
CA ALA A 12 1.95 6.03 4.66
C ALA A 12 1.45 5.16 3.52
N GLN A 13 0.39 5.59 2.84
CA GLN A 13 -0.14 4.84 1.70
C GLN A 13 0.86 4.81 0.56
N ASN A 14 1.49 5.95 0.29
CA ASN A 14 2.46 6.05 -0.78
C ASN A 14 3.69 5.18 -0.51
N GLU A 15 4.14 5.15 0.74
CA GLU A 15 5.27 4.31 1.13
C GLU A 15 4.96 2.84 0.89
N LEU A 16 3.79 2.39 1.31
CA LEU A 16 3.39 1.00 1.12
C LEU A 16 3.26 0.68 -0.37
N TYR A 17 2.64 1.59 -1.12
CA TYR A 17 2.45 1.39 -2.56
C TYR A 17 3.80 1.26 -3.28
N GLY A 18 4.74 2.14 -2.96
CA GLY A 18 6.07 2.09 -3.57
C GLY A 18 6.79 0.80 -3.23
N TRP A 19 6.69 0.36 -1.99
CA TRP A 19 7.32 -0.88 -1.56
C TRP A 19 6.70 -2.08 -2.29
N ILE A 20 5.38 -2.11 -2.44
CA ILE A 20 4.70 -3.19 -3.16
C ILE A 20 5.15 -3.23 -4.60
N LYS A 21 5.23 -2.08 -5.25
CA LYS A 21 5.67 -2.01 -6.65
C LYS A 21 7.08 -2.58 -6.81
N ASP A 22 7.98 -2.20 -5.93
CA ASP A 22 9.34 -2.71 -5.97
C ASP A 22 9.38 -4.21 -5.74
N TYR A 23 8.58 -4.69 -4.78
CA TYR A 23 8.53 -6.11 -4.49
C TYR A 23 8.07 -6.90 -5.71
N MET A 24 6.97 -6.46 -6.33
CA MET A 24 6.43 -7.15 -7.50
C MET A 24 7.38 -7.10 -8.68
N LYS A 25 8.12 -6.01 -8.82
CA LYS A 25 9.10 -5.88 -9.87
C LYS A 25 10.25 -6.90 -9.70
N ASN A 26 10.67 -7.10 -8.45
CA ASN A 26 11.80 -7.98 -8.16
C ASN A 26 11.41 -9.44 -8.08
N PHE A 27 10.22 -9.74 -7.58
CA PHE A 27 9.81 -11.12 -7.29
C PHE A 27 8.65 -11.60 -8.14
N GLN A 28 7.98 -10.70 -8.86
CA GLN A 28 6.93 -11.02 -9.83
C GLN A 28 5.70 -11.70 -9.20
N HIS A 29 5.48 -11.46 -7.92
CA HIS A 29 4.26 -11.87 -7.23
C HIS A 29 3.99 -10.90 -6.09
N SER A 30 2.76 -10.91 -5.59
CA SER A 30 2.36 -10.00 -4.53
C SER A 30 2.99 -10.40 -3.19
N PRO A 31 3.40 -9.42 -2.38
CA PRO A 31 3.87 -9.73 -1.03
C PRO A 31 2.73 -10.15 -0.12
N SER A 32 3.05 -10.89 0.94
CA SER A 32 2.06 -11.25 1.94
C SER A 32 1.83 -10.07 2.89
N ILE A 33 0.71 -10.12 3.61
CA ILE A 33 0.42 -9.13 4.63
C ILE A 33 1.54 -9.09 5.68
N ARG A 34 2.04 -10.27 6.05
CA ARG A 34 3.12 -10.36 7.02
C ARG A 34 4.39 -9.65 6.55
N GLN A 35 4.73 -9.83 5.28
CA GLN A 35 5.90 -9.16 4.70
C GLN A 35 5.71 -7.65 4.70
N MET A 36 4.50 -7.19 4.38
CA MET A 36 4.20 -5.76 4.39
C MET A 36 4.31 -5.19 5.80
N MET A 37 3.80 -5.92 6.79
CA MET A 37 3.92 -5.51 8.20
C MET A 37 5.38 -5.33 8.60
N GLN A 38 6.21 -6.30 8.26
CA GLN A 38 7.62 -6.24 8.59
C GLN A 38 8.30 -5.07 7.90
N ALA A 39 7.98 -4.85 6.64
CA ALA A 39 8.58 -3.76 5.87
C ALA A 39 8.20 -2.40 6.43
N MET A 40 6.98 -2.26 6.91
CA MET A 40 6.47 -0.99 7.44
C MET A 40 6.71 -0.84 8.95
N GLY A 41 7.29 -1.85 9.60
CA GLY A 41 7.55 -1.79 11.02
C GLY A 41 6.30 -1.88 11.88
N LEU A 42 5.28 -2.58 11.39
CA LEU A 42 4.00 -2.69 12.09
C LEU A 42 3.88 -4.03 12.78
N LYS A 43 3.13 -4.05 13.88
CA LYS A 43 2.96 -5.27 14.70
C LYS A 43 1.60 -5.91 14.49
N SER A 44 0.70 -5.27 13.75
CA SER A 44 -0.62 -5.83 13.51
C SER A 44 -0.98 -5.64 12.04
N PRO A 45 -1.89 -6.49 11.50
CA PRO A 45 -2.27 -6.40 10.09
C PRO A 45 -3.28 -5.30 9.79
N ALA A 46 -3.98 -4.77 10.80
CA ALA A 46 -5.07 -3.83 10.56
C ALA A 46 -4.63 -2.59 9.78
N PRO A 47 -3.52 -1.91 10.12
CA PRO A 47 -3.08 -0.75 9.33
C PRO A 47 -2.76 -1.11 7.89
N ILE A 48 -2.17 -2.28 7.65
CA ILE A 48 -1.86 -2.72 6.30
C ILE A 48 -3.14 -2.94 5.50
N GLN A 49 -4.10 -3.63 6.09
CA GLN A 49 -5.36 -3.92 5.41
C GLN A 49 -6.10 -2.63 5.07
N SER A 50 -6.09 -1.65 5.98
CA SER A 50 -6.72 -0.36 5.74
C SER A 50 -6.04 0.37 4.57
N ARG A 51 -4.71 0.39 4.55
CA ARG A 51 -3.97 1.04 3.48
C ARG A 51 -4.20 0.36 2.14
N LEU A 52 -4.22 -0.98 2.12
CA LEU A 52 -4.49 -1.73 0.90
C LEU A 52 -5.88 -1.43 0.37
N LYS A 53 -6.86 -1.36 1.26
CA LYS A 53 -8.23 -1.04 0.85
C LYS A 53 -8.29 0.33 0.18
N HIS A 54 -7.62 1.32 0.76
CA HIS A 54 -7.60 2.64 0.17
C HIS A 54 -6.90 2.64 -1.19
N LEU A 55 -5.81 1.90 -1.33
CA LEU A 55 -5.11 1.79 -2.60
C LEU A 55 -5.98 1.15 -3.66
N GLN A 56 -6.76 0.12 -3.29
CA GLN A 56 -7.68 -0.52 -4.21
C GLN A 56 -8.81 0.42 -4.61
N GLU A 57 -9.37 1.13 -3.65
CA GLU A 57 -10.48 2.05 -3.91
C GLU A 57 -10.05 3.19 -4.83
N LYS A 58 -8.80 3.62 -4.71
CA LYS A 58 -8.27 4.69 -5.56
C LYS A 58 -7.74 4.18 -6.89
N GLY A 59 -7.75 2.87 -7.12
CA GLY A 59 -7.36 2.29 -8.39
C GLY A 59 -5.87 2.09 -8.58
N TYR A 60 -5.06 2.19 -7.52
CA TYR A 60 -3.62 1.98 -7.63
C TYR A 60 -3.25 0.50 -7.70
N ILE A 61 -4.04 -0.35 -7.04
CA ILE A 61 -3.82 -1.80 -7.08
C ILE A 61 -5.17 -2.50 -7.31
N SER A 62 -5.09 -3.73 -7.78
CA SER A 62 -6.28 -4.54 -8.06
C SER A 62 -6.58 -5.51 -6.95
#